data_642af8cb0819c03f2ff3b0c4259078af
#
_entry.id   642af8cb0819c03f2ff3b0c4259078af
#
_cell.length_a   1.000
_cell.length_b   1.000
_cell.length_c   1.000
_cell.angle_alpha   90.00
_cell.angle_beta   90.00
_cell.angle_gamma   90.00
#
_symmetry.space_group_name_H-M   'P 1'
#
loop_
_entity.id
_entity.type
_entity.pdbx_description
1 polymer ?
#
loop_
_entity_poly.entity_id
_entity_poly.type
_entity_poly.pdbx_seq_one_letter_code
_entity_poly.pdbx_strand_id
1 'polypeptide(L)'
;RALTSAYAGRKTEIERCDFIHVHEDVVKKVKEHIPAERELNDLAEFFKVFGDVTRLKLLSVLFHSEMCVCDLAKTLNMTQSAISHQLRILKQMKLVKNRREGKTVFYSLADGHIKNDY
;
A
#
# COMPACT_ATOMS: atom_id res chain seq x y z
N ARG A 1 -13.69 12.48 1.98
CA ARG A 1 -13.74 13.93 1.87
C ARG A 1 -13.42 14.39 0.46
N ALA A 2 -14.29 15.22 -0.07
CA ALA A 2 -14.09 15.71 -1.43
C ALA A 2 -12.85 16.60 -1.51
N LEU A 3 -12.17 16.50 -2.65
CA LEU A 3 -11.03 17.35 -2.90
C LEU A 3 -11.50 18.78 -3.19
N THR A 4 -10.77 19.73 -2.64
CA THR A 4 -11.06 21.13 -2.89
C THR A 4 -10.40 21.53 -4.19
N SER A 5 -11.20 22.04 -5.12
CA SER A 5 -10.66 22.47 -6.40
C SER A 5 -10.08 23.87 -6.29
N ALA A 6 -8.87 24.03 -6.84
CA ALA A 6 -8.26 25.35 -6.93
C ALA A 6 -8.98 26.24 -7.93
N TYR A 7 -9.87 25.64 -8.73
CA TYR A 7 -10.65 26.35 -9.75
C TYR A 7 -12.12 26.44 -9.36
N ALA A 8 -12.41 26.43 -8.08
CA ALA A 8 -13.81 26.47 -7.64
C ALA A 8 -14.56 27.60 -8.30
N GLY A 9 -15.73 27.26 -8.86
CA GLY A 9 -16.56 28.25 -9.54
C GLY A 9 -16.25 28.42 -11.01
N ARG A 10 -15.25 27.73 -11.51
CA ARG A 10 -14.90 27.82 -12.93
C ARG A 10 -15.40 26.59 -13.66
N LYS A 11 -15.81 26.80 -14.89
CA LYS A 11 -16.21 25.69 -15.73
C LYS A 11 -15.05 25.20 -16.56
N THR A 12 -14.97 23.87 -16.68
CA THR A 12 -13.94 23.25 -17.50
C THR A 12 -14.62 22.17 -18.33
N GLU A 13 -15.10 22.57 -19.52
CA GLU A 13 -15.85 21.65 -20.36
C GLU A 13 -15.03 21.03 -21.47
N ILE A 14 -13.79 21.45 -21.64
CA ILE A 14 -12.92 20.93 -22.68
C ILE A 14 -11.71 20.29 -22.03
N GLU A 15 -11.16 19.34 -22.77
CA GLU A 15 -10.08 18.53 -22.22
C GLU A 15 -8.71 19.22 -22.31
N ARG A 16 -8.63 20.29 -23.08
CA ARG A 16 -7.38 21.04 -23.18
C ARG A 16 -7.73 22.50 -23.36
N CYS A 17 -6.77 23.34 -23.04
CA CYS A 17 -6.95 24.77 -23.19
C CYS A 17 -6.77 25.17 -24.66
N ASP A 18 -7.63 26.05 -25.15
CA ASP A 18 -7.57 26.53 -26.52
C ASP A 18 -6.37 27.45 -26.74
N PHE A 19 -5.93 28.12 -25.71
CA PHE A 19 -4.76 28.95 -25.75
C PHE A 19 -4.03 28.89 -24.42
N ILE A 20 -2.79 29.29 -24.45
CA ILE A 20 -1.97 29.22 -23.24
C ILE A 20 -2.32 30.38 -22.33
N HIS A 21 -2.88 30.03 -21.18
CA HIS A 21 -3.22 31.02 -20.18
C HIS A 21 -3.01 30.39 -18.80
N VAL A 22 -1.82 30.59 -18.26
CA VAL A 22 -1.47 29.96 -17.01
C VAL A 22 -1.98 30.81 -15.85
N HIS A 23 -2.66 30.16 -14.92
CA HIS A 23 -3.10 30.82 -13.70
C HIS A 23 -1.98 30.72 -12.68
N GLU A 24 -1.13 31.72 -12.67
CA GLU A 24 0.10 31.68 -11.88
C GLU A 24 -0.14 31.49 -10.39
N ASP A 25 -1.19 32.11 -9.88
CA ASP A 25 -1.50 31.99 -8.47
C ASP A 25 -1.86 30.57 -8.07
N VAL A 26 -2.61 29.88 -8.94
CA VAL A 26 -2.98 28.49 -8.68
C VAL A 26 -1.76 27.58 -8.77
N VAL A 27 -0.94 27.79 -9.79
CA VAL A 27 0.27 27.00 -9.98
C VAL A 27 1.20 27.12 -8.79
N LYS A 28 1.43 28.33 -8.35
CA LYS A 28 2.33 28.57 -7.22
C LYS A 28 1.79 27.89 -5.95
N LYS A 29 0.52 28.04 -5.70
CA LYS A 29 -0.11 27.49 -4.51
C LYS A 29 0.01 25.98 -4.49
N VAL A 30 -0.28 25.34 -5.63
CA VAL A 30 -0.23 23.88 -5.72
C VAL A 30 1.20 23.39 -5.57
N LYS A 31 2.15 24.07 -6.22
CA LYS A 31 3.55 23.65 -6.13
C LYS A 31 4.07 23.63 -4.72
N GLU A 32 3.55 24.49 -3.87
CA GLU A 32 4.00 24.57 -2.47
C GLU A 32 3.50 23.37 -1.66
N HIS A 33 2.53 22.62 -2.18
CA HIS A 33 1.92 21.53 -1.44
C HIS A 33 2.19 20.15 -2.04
N ILE A 34 2.85 20.09 -3.19
CA ILE A 34 3.20 18.79 -3.79
C ILE A 34 4.35 18.20 -2.99
N PRO A 35 4.24 16.92 -2.59
CA PRO A 35 5.36 16.27 -1.91
C PRO A 35 6.59 16.22 -2.82
N ALA A 36 7.75 16.10 -2.21
CA ALA A 36 9.00 15.97 -2.96
C ALA A 36 8.94 14.71 -3.81
N GLU A 37 9.61 14.77 -4.96
CA GLU A 37 9.61 13.64 -5.88
C GLU A 37 10.12 12.37 -5.22
N ARG A 38 11.09 12.50 -4.34
CA ARG A 38 11.63 11.35 -3.61
C ARG A 38 10.54 10.71 -2.75
N GLU A 39 9.74 11.51 -2.09
CA GLU A 39 8.66 10.98 -1.26
C GLU A 39 7.61 10.27 -2.10
N LEU A 40 7.31 10.82 -3.28
CA LEU A 40 6.37 10.20 -4.19
C LEU A 40 6.89 8.87 -4.73
N ASN A 41 8.19 8.82 -5.03
CA ASN A 41 8.80 7.58 -5.49
C ASN A 41 8.75 6.50 -4.42
N ASP A 42 9.03 6.86 -3.18
CA ASP A 42 8.97 5.91 -2.08
C ASP A 42 7.54 5.41 -1.88
N LEU A 43 6.58 6.30 -1.98
CA LEU A 43 5.18 5.94 -1.83
C LEU A 43 4.74 5.02 -2.97
N ALA A 44 5.21 5.30 -4.19
CA ALA A 44 4.88 4.46 -5.33
C ALA A 44 5.42 3.04 -5.16
N GLU A 45 6.64 2.92 -4.65
CA GLU A 45 7.22 1.60 -4.37
C GLU A 45 6.39 0.87 -3.32
N PHE A 46 5.94 1.59 -2.30
CA PHE A 46 5.10 1.01 -1.28
C PHE A 46 3.80 0.46 -1.88
N PHE A 47 3.15 1.24 -2.73
CA PHE A 47 1.89 0.81 -3.33
C PHE A 47 2.06 -0.34 -4.32
N LYS A 48 3.25 -0.53 -4.87
CA LYS A 48 3.49 -1.67 -5.75
C LYS A 48 3.24 -2.99 -5.06
N VAL A 49 3.50 -3.04 -3.76
CA VAL A 49 3.29 -4.27 -2.99
C VAL A 49 1.83 -4.67 -3.05
N PHE A 50 0.93 -3.70 -3.06
CA PHE A 50 -0.50 -3.96 -3.05
C PHE A 50 -1.07 -4.19 -4.46
N GLY A 51 -0.22 -4.11 -5.48
CA GLY A 51 -0.66 -4.39 -6.84
C GLY A 51 -0.72 -5.87 -7.18
N ASP A 52 -0.36 -6.72 -6.24
CA ASP A 52 -0.32 -8.18 -6.42
C ASP A 52 -1.43 -8.80 -5.59
N VAL A 53 -2.34 -9.52 -6.25
CA VAL A 53 -3.48 -10.10 -5.56
C VAL A 53 -3.06 -11.12 -4.50
N THR A 54 -1.96 -11.83 -4.75
CA THR A 54 -1.47 -12.82 -3.80
C THR A 54 -1.05 -12.17 -2.49
N ARG A 55 -0.35 -11.05 -2.59
CA ARG A 55 0.07 -10.32 -1.40
C ARG A 55 -1.12 -9.78 -0.63
N LEU A 56 -2.12 -9.29 -1.35
CA LEU A 56 -3.34 -8.82 -0.68
C LEU A 56 -4.05 -9.96 0.03
N LYS A 57 -4.08 -11.14 -0.58
CA LYS A 57 -4.67 -12.30 0.06
C LYS A 57 -3.93 -12.67 1.33
N LEU A 58 -2.60 -12.65 1.28
CA LEU A 58 -1.80 -12.95 2.47
C LEU A 58 -2.07 -11.96 3.59
N LEU A 59 -2.06 -10.68 3.27
CA LEU A 59 -2.33 -9.65 4.26
C LEU A 59 -3.73 -9.80 4.83
N SER A 60 -4.69 -10.13 3.99
CA SER A 60 -6.06 -10.31 4.40
C SER A 60 -6.21 -11.46 5.40
N VAL A 61 -5.56 -12.57 5.11
CA VAL A 61 -5.61 -13.74 6.00
C VAL A 61 -4.90 -13.42 7.32
N LEU A 62 -3.74 -12.79 7.25
CA LEU A 62 -2.99 -12.45 8.45
C LEU A 62 -3.67 -11.40 9.30
N PHE A 63 -4.55 -10.61 8.70
CA PHE A 63 -5.36 -9.68 9.45
C PHE A 63 -6.26 -10.42 10.44
N HIS A 64 -6.70 -11.62 10.05
CA HIS A 64 -7.59 -12.40 10.88
C HIS A 64 -6.86 -13.28 11.87
N SER A 65 -5.67 -13.76 11.54
CA SER A 65 -4.98 -14.71 12.40
C SER A 65 -3.50 -14.79 12.08
N GLU A 66 -2.71 -14.94 13.12
CA GLU A 66 -1.31 -15.33 12.98
C GLU A 66 -1.26 -16.75 12.44
N MET A 67 -0.40 -17.01 11.46
CA MET A 67 -0.36 -18.33 10.83
C MET A 67 1.06 -18.70 10.41
N CYS A 68 1.34 -19.99 10.39
CA CYS A 68 2.61 -20.49 9.86
C CYS A 68 2.51 -20.69 8.35
N VAL A 69 3.66 -20.94 7.73
CA VAL A 69 3.72 -21.10 6.27
C VAL A 69 2.85 -22.24 5.77
N CYS A 70 2.86 -23.36 6.50
CA CYS A 70 2.05 -24.51 6.09
C CYS A 70 0.57 -24.17 6.04
N ASP A 71 0.10 -23.49 7.07
CA ASP A 71 -1.32 -23.13 7.14
C ASP A 71 -1.68 -22.09 6.09
N LEU A 72 -0.79 -21.14 5.84
CA LEU A 72 -1.01 -20.16 4.79
C LEU A 72 -1.07 -20.82 3.42
N ALA A 73 -0.16 -21.76 3.17
CA ALA A 73 -0.14 -22.47 1.90
C ALA A 73 -1.45 -23.22 1.66
N LYS A 74 -1.95 -23.85 2.71
CA LYS A 74 -3.21 -24.59 2.60
C LYS A 74 -4.38 -23.64 2.43
N THR A 75 -4.41 -22.58 3.21
CA THR A 75 -5.51 -21.61 3.15
C THR A 75 -5.63 -20.99 1.77
N LEU A 76 -4.49 -20.66 1.16
CA LEU A 76 -4.48 -19.97 -0.13
C LEU A 76 -4.28 -20.92 -1.32
N ASN A 77 -4.16 -22.22 -1.03
CA ASN A 77 -3.97 -23.24 -2.07
C ASN A 77 -2.75 -22.93 -2.92
N MET A 78 -1.63 -22.69 -2.24
CA MET A 78 -0.36 -22.37 -2.89
C MET A 78 0.74 -23.21 -2.30
N THR A 79 1.88 -23.27 -2.99
CA THR A 79 3.03 -24.00 -2.46
C THR A 79 3.66 -23.22 -1.33
N GLN A 80 4.35 -23.94 -0.44
CA GLN A 80 5.06 -23.27 0.66
C GLN A 80 6.16 -22.36 0.13
N SER A 81 6.81 -22.77 -0.97
CA SER A 81 7.86 -21.94 -1.58
C SER A 81 7.29 -20.61 -2.05
N ALA A 82 6.14 -20.64 -2.71
CA ALA A 82 5.51 -19.41 -3.19
C ALA A 82 5.12 -18.50 -2.03
N ILE A 83 4.54 -19.10 -0.99
CA ILE A 83 4.16 -18.33 0.20
C ILE A 83 5.39 -17.71 0.85
N SER A 84 6.46 -18.50 1.03
CA SER A 84 7.67 -18.00 1.65
C SER A 84 8.28 -16.85 0.86
N HIS A 85 8.26 -16.96 -0.46
CA HIS A 85 8.77 -15.89 -1.32
C HIS A 85 8.00 -14.59 -1.11
N GLN A 86 6.68 -14.69 -1.09
CA GLN A 86 5.84 -13.51 -0.90
C GLN A 86 5.99 -12.93 0.50
N LEU A 87 6.10 -13.78 1.51
CA LEU A 87 6.30 -13.32 2.89
C LEU A 87 7.62 -12.57 3.04
N ARG A 88 8.66 -13.02 2.32
CA ARG A 88 9.94 -12.33 2.37
C ARG A 88 9.80 -10.90 1.86
N ILE A 89 9.08 -10.72 0.77
CA ILE A 89 8.84 -9.40 0.21
C ILE A 89 8.07 -8.54 1.21
N LEU A 90 7.00 -9.08 1.78
CA LEU A 90 6.19 -8.34 2.74
C LEU A 90 6.97 -7.99 3.99
N LYS A 91 7.88 -8.88 4.42
CA LYS A 91 8.70 -8.61 5.58
C LYS A 91 9.72 -7.51 5.30
N GLN A 92 10.31 -7.50 4.11
CA GLN A 92 11.23 -6.45 3.71
C GLN A 92 10.54 -5.09 3.68
N MET A 93 9.25 -5.08 3.35
CA MET A 93 8.47 -3.85 3.36
C MET A 93 7.92 -3.52 4.74
N LYS A 94 8.27 -4.34 5.73
CA LYS A 94 7.86 -4.14 7.12
C LYS A 94 6.35 -4.20 7.31
N LEU A 95 5.70 -4.97 6.47
CA LEU A 95 4.25 -5.17 6.58
C LEU A 95 3.90 -6.41 7.39
N VAL A 96 4.82 -7.36 7.47
CA VAL A 96 4.62 -8.55 8.29
C VAL A 96 5.84 -8.76 9.16
N LYS A 97 5.65 -9.50 10.23
CA LYS A 97 6.72 -9.91 11.13
C LYS A 97 6.56 -11.40 11.41
N ASN A 98 7.59 -11.99 11.98
CA ASN A 98 7.49 -13.41 12.33
C ASN A 98 8.03 -13.63 13.73
N ARG A 99 7.67 -14.77 14.28
CA ARG A 99 8.23 -15.26 15.55
C ARG A 99 8.40 -16.75 15.42
N ARG A 100 9.34 -17.28 16.18
CA ARG A 100 9.59 -18.71 16.16
C ARG A 100 9.11 -19.33 17.45
N GLU A 101 8.48 -20.48 17.31
CA GLU A 101 8.07 -21.28 18.46
C GLU A 101 8.47 -22.71 18.15
N GLY A 102 9.54 -23.16 18.78
CA GLY A 102 10.10 -24.46 18.43
C GLY A 102 10.65 -24.44 17.01
N LYS A 103 10.18 -25.34 16.19
CA LYS A 103 10.59 -25.42 14.79
C LYS A 103 9.64 -24.68 13.86
N THR A 104 8.59 -24.12 14.41
CA THR A 104 7.56 -23.45 13.63
C THR A 104 7.74 -21.95 13.65
N VAL A 105 7.62 -21.33 12.49
CA VAL A 105 7.68 -19.90 12.37
C VAL A 105 6.30 -19.39 12.03
N PHE A 106 5.79 -18.45 12.84
CA PHE A 106 4.48 -17.86 12.66
C PHE A 106 4.63 -16.45 12.14
N TYR A 107 3.76 -16.09 11.21
CA TYR A 107 3.75 -14.75 10.62
C TYR A 107 2.49 -14.01 11.05
N SER A 108 2.64 -12.69 11.21
CA SER A 108 1.53 -11.82 11.59
C SER A 108 1.78 -10.44 11.01
N LEU A 109 0.78 -9.59 11.05
CA LEU A 109 0.94 -8.22 10.59
C LEU A 109 1.91 -7.49 11.51
N ALA A 110 2.73 -6.64 10.91
CA ALA A 110 3.77 -5.93 11.66
C ALA A 110 3.20 -4.88 12.59
N ASP A 111 2.07 -4.29 12.21
CA ASP A 111 1.45 -3.26 13.02
C ASP A 111 0.64 -3.91 14.12
N GLY A 112 1.20 -3.91 15.33
CA GLY A 112 0.54 -4.52 16.46
C GLY A 112 -0.72 -3.80 16.89
N HIS A 113 -0.86 -2.53 16.50
CA HIS A 113 -2.03 -1.76 16.92
C HIS A 113 -3.31 -2.33 16.34
N ILE A 114 -3.26 -2.79 15.10
CA ILE A 114 -4.42 -3.36 14.48
C ILE A 114 -4.85 -4.63 15.21
N LYS A 115 -3.89 -5.45 15.59
CA LYS A 115 -4.17 -6.69 16.30
C LYS A 115 -4.65 -6.45 17.72
N ASN A 116 -4.10 -5.45 18.36
CA ASN A 116 -4.40 -5.19 19.76
C ASN A 116 -5.78 -4.61 19.99
N ASP A 117 -6.45 -4.25 18.92
CA ASP A 117 -7.81 -3.71 19.04
C ASP A 117 -8.86 -4.78 19.19
N TYR A 118 -8.48 -6.02 19.20
CA TYR A 118 -9.40 -7.13 19.37
C TYR A 118 -9.49 -7.60 20.79
#